data_b42a2dd560ec7de36242499daab2d935
#
_entry.id   b42a2dd560ec7de36242499daab2d935
#
_cell.length_a   1.000
_cell.length_b   1.000
_cell.length_c   1.000
_cell.angle_alpha   90.00
_cell.angle_beta   90.00
_cell.angle_gamma   90.00
#
_symmetry.space_group_name_H-M   'P 1'
#
loop_
_entity.id
_entity.type
_entity.pdbx_description
1 polymer ?
#
loop_
_entity_poly.entity_id
_entity_poly.type
_entity_poly.pdbx_seq_one_letter_code
_entity_poly.pdbx_strand_id
1 'polypeptide(L)'
;MKEKRRDNKGRILHTGESQRTDGKYLYKYVDAFGNTKYVYAWRLTPTDPTPKGKREKPSLRELEQQIRRDIEDGIDSTGKKMTLCQLYAKQNAQRANVKKSTQKQREQLMRLLKEDKLGARSIDTIKPSDAKEWALRMKDKGFSYNTINNHKRSLKASFYIAIQDDCVRKNPFDFKLSEVLENDTKEKV
;
A
#
# COMPACT_ATOMS: atom_id res chain seq x y z
N MET A 1 -15.85 41.05 1.15
CA MET A 1 -15.89 39.59 0.82
C MET A 1 -14.53 39.20 0.24
N LYS A 2 -13.86 38.15 0.74
CA LYS A 2 -12.62 37.68 0.12
C LYS A 2 -12.96 37.06 -1.23
N GLU A 3 -12.32 37.53 -2.29
CA GLU A 3 -12.48 37.02 -3.65
C GLU A 3 -12.10 35.53 -3.71
N LYS A 4 -12.97 34.69 -4.28
CA LYS A 4 -12.73 33.25 -4.38
C LYS A 4 -11.64 33.01 -5.44
N ARG A 5 -10.59 32.30 -5.07
CA ARG A 5 -9.51 31.92 -6.00
C ARG A 5 -10.07 31.03 -7.10
N ARG A 6 -9.61 31.28 -8.33
CA ARG A 6 -10.03 30.54 -9.53
C ARG A 6 -8.81 29.97 -10.26
N ASP A 7 -9.03 28.89 -10.99
CA ASP A 7 -8.03 28.35 -11.91
C ASP A 7 -8.06 29.09 -13.25
N ASN A 8 -7.19 28.72 -14.19
CA ASN A 8 -7.11 29.29 -15.53
C ASN A 8 -8.36 29.02 -16.41
N LYS A 9 -9.25 28.11 -15.95
CA LYS A 9 -10.56 27.82 -16.57
C LYS A 9 -11.74 28.51 -15.87
N GLY A 10 -11.44 29.43 -14.92
CA GLY A 10 -12.45 30.18 -14.15
C GLY A 10 -13.13 29.37 -13.04
N ARG A 11 -12.73 28.14 -12.74
CA ARG A 11 -13.32 27.30 -11.72
C ARG A 11 -12.82 27.71 -10.33
N ILE A 12 -13.72 27.67 -9.36
CA ILE A 12 -13.43 27.98 -7.96
C ILE A 12 -12.52 26.89 -7.37
N LEU A 13 -11.39 27.33 -6.79
CA LEU A 13 -10.48 26.51 -6.03
C LEU A 13 -10.88 26.48 -4.56
N HIS A 14 -10.89 25.28 -3.95
CA HIS A 14 -11.18 25.07 -2.55
C HIS A 14 -10.01 25.51 -1.65
N THR A 15 -10.23 25.53 -0.34
CA THR A 15 -9.17 25.79 0.65
C THR A 15 -8.07 24.74 0.51
N GLY A 16 -6.82 25.20 0.40
CA GLY A 16 -5.66 24.32 0.17
C GLY A 16 -5.35 24.05 -1.31
N GLU A 17 -6.34 24.18 -2.22
CA GLU A 17 -6.10 24.03 -3.67
C GLU A 17 -5.43 25.26 -4.26
N SER A 18 -4.54 25.07 -5.21
CA SER A 18 -3.98 26.11 -6.07
C SER A 18 -3.56 25.53 -7.41
N GLN A 19 -3.46 26.39 -8.43
CA GLN A 19 -2.89 26.03 -9.71
C GLN A 19 -1.53 26.69 -9.88
N ARG A 20 -0.55 25.92 -10.33
CA ARG A 20 0.82 26.36 -10.59
C ARG A 20 0.92 26.91 -12.03
N THR A 21 1.99 27.66 -12.29
CA THR A 21 2.31 28.19 -13.61
C THR A 21 2.57 27.10 -14.67
N ASP A 22 3.03 25.90 -14.24
CA ASP A 22 3.21 24.74 -15.11
C ASP A 22 1.90 24.00 -15.45
N GLY A 23 0.75 24.55 -15.00
CA GLY A 23 -0.59 23.99 -15.22
C GLY A 23 -0.98 22.88 -14.25
N LYS A 24 -0.09 22.40 -13.39
CA LYS A 24 -0.43 21.43 -12.34
C LYS A 24 -1.28 22.06 -11.26
N TYR A 25 -2.18 21.29 -10.71
CA TYR A 25 -2.88 21.60 -9.48
C TYR A 25 -2.11 21.09 -8.27
N LEU A 26 -2.17 21.84 -7.18
CA LEU A 26 -1.54 21.54 -5.88
C LEU A 26 -2.61 21.59 -4.81
N TYR A 27 -2.57 20.63 -3.89
CA TYR A 27 -3.33 20.65 -2.65
C TYR A 27 -2.34 20.66 -1.47
N LYS A 28 -2.46 21.68 -0.63
CA LYS A 28 -1.72 21.82 0.64
C LYS A 28 -2.62 21.37 1.77
N TYR A 29 -2.14 20.47 2.63
CA TYR A 29 -2.86 19.98 3.80
C TYR A 29 -1.91 19.74 4.98
N VAL A 30 -2.50 19.58 6.17
CA VAL A 30 -1.79 19.15 7.37
C VAL A 30 -2.16 17.70 7.63
N ASP A 31 -1.17 16.83 7.83
CA ASP A 31 -1.40 15.41 8.14
C ASP A 31 -1.85 15.22 9.60
N ALA A 32 -2.20 13.99 9.97
CA ALA A 32 -2.65 13.64 11.33
C ALA A 32 -1.59 13.93 12.42
N PHE A 33 -0.34 14.14 12.04
CA PHE A 33 0.79 14.44 12.95
C PHE A 33 1.17 15.92 12.98
N GLY A 34 0.37 16.80 12.36
CA GLY A 34 0.62 18.24 12.32
C GLY A 34 1.61 18.70 11.25
N ASN A 35 2.10 17.82 10.38
CA ASN A 35 3.05 18.19 9.33
C ASN A 35 2.34 18.71 8.08
N THR A 36 2.86 19.81 7.51
CA THR A 36 2.38 20.32 6.24
C THR A 36 2.87 19.43 5.08
N LYS A 37 1.93 18.96 4.27
CA LYS A 37 2.17 18.12 3.09
C LYS A 37 1.57 18.73 1.83
N TYR A 38 2.07 18.28 0.68
CA TYR A 38 1.64 18.75 -0.63
C TYR A 38 1.43 17.56 -1.57
N VAL A 39 0.33 17.59 -2.33
CA VAL A 39 0.11 16.66 -3.44
C VAL A 39 -0.14 17.42 -4.72
N TYR A 40 0.18 16.80 -5.85
CA TYR A 40 0.13 17.42 -7.17
C TYR A 40 -0.63 16.52 -8.14
N ALA A 41 -1.47 17.12 -8.97
CA ALA A 41 -2.17 16.44 -10.05
C ALA A 41 -2.23 17.30 -11.32
N TRP A 42 -2.32 16.68 -12.49
CA TRP A 42 -2.52 17.39 -13.76
C TRP A 42 -3.99 17.74 -14.00
N ARG A 43 -4.90 17.07 -13.32
CA ARG A 43 -6.35 17.25 -13.43
C ARG A 43 -6.90 17.74 -12.10
N LEU A 44 -7.85 18.69 -12.15
CA LEU A 44 -8.55 19.13 -10.94
C LEU A 44 -9.64 18.14 -10.55
N THR A 45 -10.43 17.71 -11.55
CA THR A 45 -11.57 16.80 -11.39
C THR A 45 -11.38 15.52 -12.21
N PRO A 46 -12.09 14.42 -11.90
CA PRO A 46 -12.03 13.18 -12.69
C PRO A 46 -12.43 13.37 -14.16
N THR A 47 -13.31 14.34 -14.44
CA THR A 47 -13.82 14.65 -15.77
C THR A 47 -12.85 15.48 -16.64
N ASP A 48 -11.77 16.01 -16.03
CA ASP A 48 -10.76 16.74 -16.80
C ASP A 48 -9.97 15.79 -17.71
N PRO A 49 -9.69 16.18 -18.97
CA PRO A 49 -8.84 15.39 -19.85
C PRO A 49 -7.41 15.32 -19.31
N THR A 50 -6.78 14.17 -19.47
CA THR A 50 -5.35 14.03 -19.16
C THR A 50 -4.52 14.78 -20.21
N PRO A 51 -3.58 15.64 -19.81
CA PRO A 51 -2.74 16.37 -20.76
C PRO A 51 -1.96 15.42 -21.68
N LYS A 52 -1.79 15.81 -22.94
CA LYS A 52 -1.08 15.00 -23.95
C LYS A 52 0.32 14.61 -23.47
N GLY A 53 0.68 13.35 -23.60
CA GLY A 53 1.96 12.79 -23.17
C GLY A 53 2.07 12.49 -21.66
N LYS A 54 0.99 12.63 -20.87
CA LYS A 54 0.97 12.27 -19.44
C LYS A 54 0.19 10.99 -19.23
N ARG A 55 0.65 10.19 -18.25
CA ARG A 55 -0.11 9.00 -17.79
C ARG A 55 -1.34 9.46 -17.02
N GLU A 56 -2.42 8.73 -17.19
CA GLU A 56 -3.61 8.92 -16.37
C GLU A 56 -3.29 8.61 -14.91
N LYS A 57 -3.63 9.56 -14.04
CA LYS A 57 -3.49 9.48 -12.57
C LYS A 57 -4.73 10.10 -11.95
N PRO A 58 -5.03 9.80 -10.67
CA PRO A 58 -6.13 10.46 -9.97
C PRO A 58 -6.06 11.99 -10.09
N SER A 59 -7.22 12.63 -10.18
CA SER A 59 -7.35 14.07 -10.14
C SER A 59 -7.03 14.63 -8.74
N LEU A 60 -6.83 15.94 -8.62
CA LEU A 60 -6.51 16.56 -7.32
C LEU A 60 -7.61 16.30 -6.30
N ARG A 61 -8.89 16.43 -6.69
CA ARG A 61 -10.03 16.26 -5.79
C ARG A 61 -10.26 14.81 -5.36
N GLU A 62 -9.93 13.83 -6.21
CA GLU A 62 -9.90 12.42 -5.79
C GLU A 62 -8.81 12.18 -4.74
N LEU A 63 -7.60 12.72 -4.95
CA LEU A 63 -6.52 12.65 -3.96
C LEU A 63 -6.89 13.37 -2.66
N GLU A 64 -7.53 14.54 -2.73
CA GLU A 64 -8.01 15.28 -1.57
C GLU A 64 -9.01 14.46 -0.74
N GLN A 65 -10.00 13.84 -1.39
CA GLN A 65 -10.96 12.98 -0.71
C GLN A 65 -10.29 11.80 -0.02
N GLN A 66 -9.30 11.18 -0.67
CA GLN A 66 -8.56 10.07 -0.07
C GLN A 66 -7.75 10.54 1.14
N ILE A 67 -7.05 11.67 1.02
CA ILE A 67 -6.26 12.26 2.11
C ILE A 67 -7.15 12.62 3.30
N ARG A 68 -8.32 13.21 3.07
CA ARG A 68 -9.27 13.55 4.16
C ARG A 68 -9.70 12.28 4.92
N ARG A 69 -10.08 11.21 4.20
CA ARG A 69 -10.42 9.93 4.84
C ARG A 69 -9.26 9.34 5.63
N ASP A 70 -8.03 9.45 5.08
CA ASP A 70 -6.84 8.96 5.76
C ASP A 70 -6.55 9.73 7.06
N ILE A 71 -6.75 11.07 7.04
CA ILE A 71 -6.59 11.92 8.23
C ILE A 71 -7.69 11.62 9.27
N GLU A 72 -8.95 11.49 8.84
CA GLU A 72 -10.08 11.12 9.70
C GLU A 72 -9.88 9.75 10.36
N ASP A 73 -9.27 8.80 9.65
CA ASP A 73 -8.96 7.47 10.16
C ASP A 73 -7.60 7.39 10.89
N GLY A 74 -6.88 8.50 11.06
CA GLY A 74 -5.58 8.56 11.72
C GLY A 74 -4.43 7.86 10.97
N ILE A 75 -4.58 7.58 9.67
CA ILE A 75 -3.63 6.79 8.89
C ILE A 75 -2.34 7.57 8.57
N ASP A 76 -1.19 7.01 8.94
CA ASP A 76 0.13 7.57 8.61
C ASP A 76 0.40 7.53 7.10
N SER A 77 0.37 8.71 6.47
CA SER A 77 0.67 8.86 5.05
C SER A 77 2.12 8.51 4.67
N THR A 78 3.04 8.52 5.64
CA THR A 78 4.47 8.17 5.46
C THR A 78 4.66 6.66 5.51
N GLY A 79 4.02 5.98 6.44
CA GLY A 79 4.06 4.53 6.61
C GLY A 79 3.46 3.76 5.43
N LYS A 80 2.45 4.32 4.75
CA LYS A 80 1.82 3.74 3.55
C LYS A 80 2.80 3.46 2.41
N LYS A 81 3.81 4.30 2.21
CA LYS A 81 4.78 4.18 1.12
C LYS A 81 5.82 3.09 1.35
N MET A 82 5.82 2.48 2.54
CA MET A 82 6.70 1.36 2.85
C MET A 82 6.42 0.19 1.91
N THR A 83 7.47 -0.44 1.37
CA THR A 83 7.31 -1.64 0.56
C THR A 83 7.05 -2.87 1.43
N LEU A 84 6.51 -3.94 0.84
CA LEU A 84 6.30 -5.20 1.57
C LEU A 84 7.62 -5.76 2.14
N CYS A 85 8.73 -5.65 1.40
CA CYS A 85 10.06 -6.04 1.91
C CYS A 85 10.46 -5.22 3.13
N GLN A 86 10.22 -3.89 3.11
CA GLN A 86 10.53 -3.02 4.25
C GLN A 86 9.66 -3.33 5.47
N LEU A 87 8.35 -3.57 5.26
CA LEU A 87 7.45 -3.97 6.34
C LEU A 87 7.91 -5.28 6.97
N TYR A 88 8.24 -6.29 6.16
CA TYR A 88 8.70 -7.58 6.65
C TYR A 88 10.05 -7.47 7.37
N ALA A 89 10.97 -6.63 6.89
CA ALA A 89 12.22 -6.32 7.58
C ALA A 89 11.99 -5.66 8.95
N LYS A 90 11.08 -4.66 9.02
CA LYS A 90 10.68 -3.98 10.26
C LYS A 90 10.16 -4.98 11.30
N GLN A 91 9.26 -5.88 10.90
CA GLN A 91 8.73 -6.92 11.78
C GLN A 91 9.84 -7.85 12.30
N ASN A 92 10.74 -8.27 11.42
CA ASN A 92 11.82 -9.19 11.80
C ASN A 92 12.79 -8.54 12.80
N ALA A 93 13.09 -7.26 12.64
CA ALA A 93 13.94 -6.49 13.55
C ALA A 93 13.33 -6.40 14.97
N GLN A 94 12.00 -6.24 15.08
CA GLN A 94 11.29 -6.19 16.36
C GLN A 94 11.27 -7.54 17.10
N ARG A 95 11.55 -8.66 16.41
CA ARG A 95 11.52 -10.02 16.96
C ARG A 95 12.90 -10.68 16.82
N ALA A 96 13.92 -10.06 17.39
CA ALA A 96 15.31 -10.48 17.24
C ALA A 96 15.62 -11.84 17.94
N ASN A 97 14.98 -12.11 19.08
CA ASN A 97 15.22 -13.34 19.85
C ASN A 97 14.43 -14.53 19.30
N VAL A 98 14.96 -15.20 18.27
CA VAL A 98 14.33 -16.36 17.62
C VAL A 98 15.31 -17.50 17.41
N LYS A 99 14.80 -18.74 17.33
CA LYS A 99 15.61 -19.94 17.02
C LYS A 99 16.24 -19.80 15.63
N LYS A 100 17.45 -20.39 15.45
CA LYS A 100 18.18 -20.42 14.16
C LYS A 100 17.33 -20.93 12.98
N SER A 101 16.48 -21.94 13.22
CA SER A 101 15.55 -22.46 12.19
C SER A 101 14.54 -21.40 11.72
N THR A 102 13.99 -20.62 12.64
CA THR A 102 13.07 -19.53 12.34
C THR A 102 13.79 -18.41 11.56
N GLN A 103 15.04 -18.11 11.93
CA GLN A 103 15.85 -17.12 11.21
C GLN A 103 16.05 -17.54 9.76
N LYS A 104 16.44 -18.79 9.48
CA LYS A 104 16.60 -19.32 8.12
C LYS A 104 15.30 -19.19 7.30
N GLN A 105 14.15 -19.51 7.90
CA GLN A 105 12.85 -19.36 7.23
C GLN A 105 12.52 -17.89 6.90
N ARG A 106 12.86 -16.96 7.80
CA ARG A 106 12.69 -15.52 7.56
C ARG A 106 13.60 -15.01 6.42
N GLU A 107 14.85 -15.44 6.40
CA GLU A 107 15.80 -15.10 5.33
C GLU A 107 15.33 -15.65 3.98
N GLN A 108 14.82 -16.89 3.97
CA GLN A 108 14.25 -17.50 2.77
C GLN A 108 13.05 -16.68 2.26
N LEU A 109 12.10 -16.35 3.13
CA LEU A 109 10.93 -15.56 2.72
C LEU A 109 11.35 -14.16 2.25
N MET A 110 12.31 -13.50 2.91
CA MET A 110 12.83 -12.21 2.47
C MET A 110 13.45 -12.28 1.07
N ARG A 111 14.20 -13.35 0.76
CA ARG A 111 14.75 -13.57 -0.59
C ARG A 111 13.66 -13.73 -1.62
N LEU A 112 12.65 -14.58 -1.34
CA LEU A 112 11.51 -14.79 -2.23
C LEU A 112 10.72 -13.50 -2.49
N LEU A 113 10.53 -12.65 -1.47
CA LEU A 113 9.88 -11.34 -1.64
C LEU A 113 10.71 -10.38 -2.51
N LYS A 114 12.03 -10.36 -2.37
CA LYS A 114 12.90 -9.52 -3.22
C LYS A 114 12.87 -9.93 -4.69
N GLU A 115 12.65 -11.20 -4.97
CA GLU A 115 12.55 -11.75 -6.32
C GLU A 115 11.13 -11.62 -6.91
N ASP A 116 10.11 -11.39 -6.08
CA ASP A 116 8.71 -11.27 -6.51
C ASP A 116 8.29 -9.81 -6.64
N LYS A 117 7.50 -9.53 -7.71
CA LYS A 117 6.94 -8.18 -7.96
C LYS A 117 6.17 -7.58 -6.76
N LEU A 118 5.62 -8.46 -5.87
CA LEU A 118 4.88 -8.02 -4.72
C LEU A 118 5.77 -7.39 -3.66
N GLY A 119 7.01 -7.85 -3.51
CA GLY A 119 7.94 -7.37 -2.48
C GLY A 119 8.32 -5.89 -2.60
N ALA A 120 8.39 -5.39 -3.84
CA ALA A 120 8.70 -3.98 -4.14
C ALA A 120 7.47 -3.07 -4.11
N ARG A 121 6.25 -3.63 -3.99
CA ARG A 121 5.02 -2.82 -3.96
C ARG A 121 4.83 -2.14 -2.62
N SER A 122 4.29 -0.93 -2.66
CA SER A 122 3.85 -0.19 -1.49
C SER A 122 2.68 -0.91 -0.81
N ILE A 123 2.72 -1.03 0.53
CA ILE A 123 1.78 -1.84 1.31
C ILE A 123 0.32 -1.37 1.19
N ASP A 124 0.09 -0.08 0.98
CA ASP A 124 -1.23 0.51 0.77
C ASP A 124 -1.87 0.13 -0.57
N THR A 125 -1.05 -0.30 -1.54
CA THR A 125 -1.51 -0.69 -2.88
C THR A 125 -1.78 -2.18 -3.03
N ILE A 126 -1.38 -2.99 -2.03
CA ILE A 126 -1.54 -4.44 -2.08
C ILE A 126 -2.97 -4.82 -1.72
N LYS A 127 -3.64 -5.49 -2.66
CA LYS A 127 -5.02 -5.98 -2.49
C LYS A 127 -5.02 -7.48 -2.14
N PRO A 128 -6.13 -8.01 -1.59
CA PRO A 128 -6.27 -9.45 -1.38
C PRO A 128 -6.07 -10.30 -2.65
N SER A 129 -6.48 -9.80 -3.82
CA SER A 129 -6.22 -10.43 -5.11
C SER A 129 -4.73 -10.59 -5.40
N ASP A 130 -3.93 -9.55 -5.14
CA ASP A 130 -2.47 -9.60 -5.34
C ASP A 130 -1.80 -10.63 -4.42
N ALA A 131 -2.29 -10.75 -3.18
CA ALA A 131 -1.80 -11.73 -2.22
C ALA A 131 -2.19 -13.17 -2.60
N LYS A 132 -3.40 -13.37 -3.17
CA LYS A 132 -3.83 -14.65 -3.73
C LYS A 132 -2.99 -15.03 -4.96
N GLU A 133 -2.75 -14.11 -5.88
CA GLU A 133 -1.87 -14.32 -7.03
C GLU A 133 -0.43 -14.66 -6.61
N TRP A 134 0.09 -14.02 -5.54
CA TRP A 134 1.39 -14.37 -5.00
C TRP A 134 1.42 -15.83 -4.52
N ALA A 135 0.37 -16.32 -3.86
CA ALA A 135 0.29 -17.71 -3.42
C ALA A 135 0.30 -18.69 -4.60
N LEU A 136 -0.39 -18.37 -5.70
CA LEU A 136 -0.34 -19.16 -6.94
C LEU A 136 1.07 -19.21 -7.52
N ARG A 137 1.76 -18.05 -7.63
CA ARG A 137 3.16 -18.01 -8.09
C ARG A 137 4.11 -18.82 -7.21
N MET A 138 3.85 -18.90 -5.90
CA MET A 138 4.64 -19.75 -5.00
C MET A 138 4.39 -21.25 -5.29
N LYS A 139 3.15 -21.63 -5.61
CA LYS A 139 2.82 -23.00 -6.02
C LYS A 139 3.51 -23.35 -7.33
N ASP A 140 3.49 -22.46 -8.32
CA ASP A 140 4.17 -22.63 -9.62
C ASP A 140 5.69 -22.81 -9.47
N LYS A 141 6.29 -22.16 -8.46
CA LYS A 141 7.70 -22.35 -8.07
C LYS A 141 7.97 -23.68 -7.34
N GLY A 142 6.97 -24.53 -7.15
CA GLY A 142 7.08 -25.86 -6.53
C GLY A 142 7.03 -25.87 -5.00
N PHE A 143 6.64 -24.79 -4.33
CA PHE A 143 6.48 -24.80 -2.89
C PHE A 143 5.25 -25.60 -2.46
N SER A 144 5.39 -26.40 -1.39
CA SER A 144 4.26 -27.16 -0.80
C SER A 144 3.24 -26.21 -0.18
N TYR A 145 1.98 -26.67 -0.10
CA TYR A 145 0.89 -25.95 0.56
C TYR A 145 1.27 -25.45 1.96
N ASN A 146 1.89 -26.32 2.78
CA ASN A 146 2.31 -25.95 4.14
C ASN A 146 3.37 -24.83 4.16
N THR A 147 4.33 -24.86 3.24
CA THR A 147 5.34 -23.82 3.12
C THR A 147 4.72 -22.49 2.74
N ILE A 148 3.83 -22.48 1.75
CA ILE A 148 3.10 -21.29 1.30
C ILE A 148 2.24 -20.73 2.44
N ASN A 149 1.54 -21.61 3.19
CA ASN A 149 0.72 -21.20 4.32
C ASN A 149 1.56 -20.58 5.45
N ASN A 150 2.73 -21.13 5.75
CA ASN A 150 3.65 -20.55 6.74
C ASN A 150 4.18 -19.18 6.31
N HIS A 151 4.54 -19.02 5.05
CA HIS A 151 4.95 -17.73 4.49
C HIS A 151 3.80 -16.71 4.53
N LYS A 152 2.60 -17.13 4.11
CA LYS A 152 1.39 -16.30 4.19
C LYS A 152 1.10 -15.86 5.63
N ARG A 153 1.19 -16.76 6.63
CA ARG A 153 1.03 -16.41 8.05
C ARG A 153 2.04 -15.37 8.52
N SER A 154 3.30 -15.48 8.08
CA SER A 154 4.33 -14.50 8.40
C SER A 154 4.02 -13.13 7.82
N LEU A 155 3.57 -13.06 6.56
CA LEU A 155 3.16 -11.81 5.91
C LEU A 155 1.88 -11.24 6.54
N LYS A 156 0.90 -12.10 6.88
CA LYS A 156 -0.30 -11.70 7.62
C LYS A 156 0.08 -11.03 8.96
N ALA A 157 1.03 -11.61 9.70
CA ALA A 157 1.52 -11.02 10.95
C ALA A 157 2.20 -9.67 10.76
N SER A 158 2.95 -9.48 9.66
CA SER A 158 3.56 -8.18 9.32
C SER A 158 2.51 -7.10 9.05
N PHE A 159 1.43 -7.44 8.34
CA PHE A 159 0.35 -6.50 8.08
C PHE A 159 -0.47 -6.16 9.32
N TYR A 160 -0.58 -7.05 10.31
CA TYR A 160 -1.21 -6.67 11.59
C TYR A 160 -0.40 -5.61 12.33
N ILE A 161 0.94 -5.64 12.27
CA ILE A 161 1.76 -4.56 12.81
C ILE A 161 1.51 -3.26 12.03
N ALA A 162 1.44 -3.34 10.70
CA ALA A 162 1.15 -2.16 9.88
C ALA A 162 -0.25 -1.56 10.16
N ILE A 163 -1.23 -2.40 10.55
CA ILE A 163 -2.56 -1.93 11.01
C ILE A 163 -2.45 -1.27 12.39
N GLN A 164 -1.71 -1.88 13.33
CA GLN A 164 -1.49 -1.31 14.66
C GLN A 164 -0.70 0.01 14.63
N ASP A 165 0.17 0.18 13.62
CA ASP A 165 0.94 1.41 13.37
C ASP A 165 0.18 2.39 12.46
N ASP A 166 -1.12 2.19 12.22
CA ASP A 166 -1.99 3.02 11.37
C ASP A 166 -1.46 3.26 9.94
N CYS A 167 -0.63 2.34 9.44
CA CYS A 167 -0.10 2.42 8.08
C CYS A 167 -1.08 1.94 7.01
N VAL A 168 -1.95 0.96 7.34
CA VAL A 168 -2.96 0.39 6.44
C VAL A 168 -4.22 0.00 7.21
N ARG A 169 -5.37 0.00 6.52
CA ARG A 169 -6.68 -0.31 7.15
C ARG A 169 -7.00 -1.80 7.21
N LYS A 170 -6.53 -2.57 6.25
CA LYS A 170 -6.91 -3.98 6.05
C LYS A 170 -5.69 -4.84 5.76
N ASN A 171 -5.78 -6.10 6.16
CA ASN A 171 -4.75 -7.09 5.91
C ASN A 171 -5.03 -7.85 4.59
N PRO A 172 -4.22 -7.68 3.53
CA PRO A 172 -4.44 -8.37 2.26
C PRO A 172 -4.21 -9.89 2.33
N PHE A 173 -3.50 -10.37 3.36
CA PHE A 173 -3.26 -11.80 3.60
C PHE A 173 -4.29 -12.45 4.53
N ASP A 174 -5.39 -11.75 4.83
CA ASP A 174 -6.48 -12.28 5.67
C ASP A 174 -7.50 -13.06 4.85
N PHE A 175 -7.06 -14.19 4.29
CA PHE A 175 -7.89 -15.16 3.58
C PHE A 175 -7.44 -16.59 3.95
N LYS A 176 -8.31 -17.58 3.71
CA LYS A 176 -7.93 -18.98 3.86
C LYS A 176 -7.19 -19.45 2.62
N LEU A 177 -6.03 -20.09 2.79
CA LEU A 177 -5.24 -20.55 1.63
C LEU A 177 -5.99 -21.61 0.81
N SER A 178 -6.87 -22.40 1.43
CA SER A 178 -7.77 -23.35 0.77
C SER A 178 -8.77 -22.73 -0.20
N GLU A 179 -8.98 -21.40 -0.16
CA GLU A 179 -9.77 -20.71 -1.18
C GLU A 179 -9.02 -20.52 -2.51
N VAL A 180 -7.71 -20.76 -2.51
CA VAL A 180 -6.82 -20.46 -3.65
C VAL A 180 -6.10 -21.72 -4.14
N LEU A 181 -5.69 -22.59 -3.20
CA LEU A 181 -4.90 -23.79 -3.48
C LEU A 181 -5.52 -24.99 -2.77
N GLU A 182 -5.53 -26.14 -3.45
CA GLU A 182 -5.86 -27.41 -2.84
C GLU A 182 -4.79 -27.82 -1.82
N ASN A 183 -5.24 -28.40 -0.71
CA ASN A 183 -4.34 -28.92 0.30
C ASN A 183 -3.88 -30.32 -0.10
N ASP A 184 -2.73 -30.39 -0.76
CA ASP A 184 -2.08 -31.64 -1.19
C ASP A 184 -1.21 -32.28 -0.09
N THR A 185 -1.34 -31.83 1.15
CA THR A 185 -0.60 -32.41 2.28
C THR A 185 -1.18 -33.78 2.59
N LYS A 186 -0.41 -34.84 2.32
CA LYS A 186 -0.79 -36.22 2.75
C LYS A 186 -0.99 -36.19 4.28
N GLU A 187 -2.16 -36.62 4.73
CA GLU A 187 -2.36 -36.90 6.14
C GLU A 187 -1.28 -37.89 6.60
N LYS A 188 -0.57 -37.53 7.64
CA LYS A 188 0.31 -38.51 8.30
C LYS A 188 -0.60 -39.50 9.00
N VAL A 189 -0.72 -40.66 8.43
CA VAL A 189 -1.26 -41.85 9.09
C VAL A 189 -0.36 -42.23 10.24
#